data_b3ebdb32f9552d2bbbfddff079aada6b
#
_entry.id   b3ebdb32f9552d2bbbfddff079aada6b
#
_cell.length_a   1.000
_cell.length_b   1.000
_cell.length_c   1.000
_cell.angle_alpha   90.00
_cell.angle_beta   90.00
_cell.angle_gamma   90.00
#
_symmetry.space_group_name_H-M   'P 1'
#
loop_
_entity.id
_entity.type
_entity.pdbx_description
1 polymer ?
#
loop_
_entity_poly.entity_id
_entity_poly.type
_entity_poly.pdbx_seq_one_letter_code
_entity_poly.pdbx_strand_id
1 'polypeptide(L)'
;MDQGSVLDIELIWRGWRCTLTDPNHPSQPAYKIDLALAGSMEFETADGRVFASSRLKPISINPSITLHSHKGTLQAVKHLGRKYNYLSYARAHEINSNRPVTMTWTCSFAFKTWQLTCLDENLLPVARFKANVWALKALGTIEFLGDSMSQDLREEIIVTGFTTFFVIGQRIASLLHLLGAVFSKTGPIEQRA
;
A
#
# COMPACT_ATOMS: atom_id res chain seq x y z
N MET A 1 4.73 -24.95 9.77
CA MET A 1 4.36 -23.99 8.69
C MET A 1 3.69 -22.84 9.41
N ASP A 2 4.46 -21.80 9.65
CA ASP A 2 3.97 -20.64 10.37
C ASP A 2 2.97 -19.89 9.48
N GLN A 3 1.74 -19.75 9.99
CA GLN A 3 0.69 -19.03 9.28
C GLN A 3 0.94 -17.53 9.51
N GLY A 4 1.48 -16.87 8.50
CA GLY A 4 1.53 -15.42 8.48
C GLY A 4 0.15 -14.83 8.76
N SER A 5 0.08 -13.71 9.46
CA SER A 5 -1.20 -13.06 9.76
C SER A 5 -1.85 -12.55 8.48
N VAL A 6 -3.16 -12.79 8.35
CA VAL A 6 -3.97 -12.35 7.21
C VAL A 6 -5.00 -11.34 7.69
N LEU A 7 -5.24 -10.29 6.90
CA LEU A 7 -6.35 -9.38 7.10
C LEU A 7 -7.28 -9.45 5.88
N ASP A 8 -8.57 -9.63 6.14
CA ASP A 8 -9.61 -9.52 5.13
C ASP A 8 -9.97 -8.06 4.88
N ILE A 9 -10.19 -7.70 3.61
CA ILE A 9 -10.50 -6.34 3.18
C ILE A 9 -11.92 -6.30 2.65
N GLU A 10 -12.77 -5.51 3.30
CA GLU A 10 -14.12 -5.21 2.83
C GLU A 10 -14.25 -3.75 2.40
N LEU A 11 -14.95 -3.52 1.28
CA LEU A 11 -15.33 -2.20 0.80
C LEU A 11 -16.76 -1.89 1.21
N ILE A 12 -16.93 -0.79 1.93
CA ILE A 12 -18.21 -0.24 2.33
C ILE A 12 -18.53 0.95 1.42
N TRP A 13 -19.39 0.74 0.44
CA TRP A 13 -19.78 1.76 -0.55
C TRP A 13 -20.43 2.99 0.08
N ARG A 14 -21.21 2.79 1.15
CA ARG A 14 -21.78 3.91 1.90
C ARG A 14 -20.70 4.59 2.72
N GLY A 15 -20.19 5.71 2.21
CA GLY A 15 -19.15 6.50 2.86
C GLY A 15 -17.73 6.25 2.32
N TRP A 16 -17.58 5.41 1.27
CA TRP A 16 -16.29 5.15 0.62
C TRP A 16 -15.19 4.76 1.63
N ARG A 17 -15.44 3.68 2.35
CA ARG A 17 -14.55 3.19 3.40
C ARG A 17 -14.15 1.75 3.12
N CYS A 18 -12.88 1.42 3.39
CA CYS A 18 -12.45 0.03 3.52
C CYS A 18 -12.24 -0.32 4.99
N THR A 19 -12.56 -1.56 5.36
CA THR A 19 -12.22 -2.13 6.66
C THR A 19 -11.30 -3.32 6.47
N LEU A 20 -10.30 -3.43 7.34
CA LEU A 20 -9.40 -4.57 7.42
C LEU A 20 -9.68 -5.30 8.71
N THR A 21 -10.01 -6.58 8.60
CA THR A 21 -10.46 -7.39 9.75
C THR A 21 -9.61 -8.65 9.85
N ASP A 22 -9.18 -8.98 11.05
CA ASP A 22 -8.55 -10.27 11.31
C ASP A 22 -9.64 -11.37 11.25
N PRO A 23 -9.48 -12.40 10.40
CA PRO A 23 -10.45 -13.50 10.31
C PRO A 23 -10.69 -14.22 11.65
N ASN A 24 -9.71 -14.19 12.55
CA ASN A 24 -9.82 -14.78 13.90
C ASN A 24 -10.64 -13.88 14.86
N HIS A 25 -10.77 -12.58 14.54
CA HIS A 25 -11.51 -11.60 15.34
C HIS A 25 -12.46 -10.78 14.46
N PRO A 26 -13.46 -11.43 13.81
CA PRO A 26 -14.27 -10.78 12.76
C PRO A 26 -15.23 -9.70 13.29
N SER A 27 -15.44 -9.62 14.59
CA SER A 27 -16.39 -8.67 15.20
C SER A 27 -15.88 -7.22 15.24
N GLN A 28 -14.58 -7.01 15.11
CA GLN A 28 -13.98 -5.68 15.19
C GLN A 28 -12.91 -5.49 14.10
N PRO A 29 -13.04 -4.45 13.25
CA PRO A 29 -12.01 -4.17 12.27
C PRO A 29 -10.71 -3.73 12.97
N ALA A 30 -9.58 -4.27 12.51
CA ALA A 30 -8.26 -3.87 13.00
C ALA A 30 -7.88 -2.47 12.48
N TYR A 31 -8.28 -2.16 11.22
CA TYR A 31 -8.02 -0.87 10.59
C TYR A 31 -9.22 -0.41 9.77
N LYS A 32 -9.32 0.91 9.60
CA LYS A 32 -10.28 1.56 8.72
C LYS A 32 -9.53 2.49 7.77
N ILE A 33 -10.01 2.58 6.54
CA ILE A 33 -9.42 3.44 5.51
C ILE A 33 -10.54 4.25 4.89
N ASP A 34 -10.53 5.54 5.11
CA ASP A 34 -11.46 6.48 4.50
C ASP A 34 -10.93 6.94 3.16
N LEU A 35 -11.75 6.77 2.11
CA LEU A 35 -11.41 7.10 0.73
C LEU A 35 -12.13 8.39 0.35
N ALA A 36 -11.41 9.50 0.22
CA ALA A 36 -12.00 10.75 -0.25
C ALA A 36 -12.01 10.83 -1.77
N LEU A 37 -13.06 11.43 -2.33
CA LEU A 37 -13.26 11.60 -3.78
C LEU A 37 -12.10 12.34 -4.48
N ALA A 38 -11.35 13.16 -3.75
CA ALA A 38 -10.19 13.89 -4.26
C ALA A 38 -8.91 13.03 -4.36
N GLY A 39 -9.00 11.70 -4.17
CA GLY A 39 -7.86 10.79 -4.23
C GLY A 39 -6.97 10.84 -2.99
N SER A 40 -7.46 11.31 -1.85
CA SER A 40 -6.81 11.15 -0.55
C SER A 40 -7.39 9.96 0.20
N MET A 41 -6.54 9.34 1.01
CA MET A 41 -6.91 8.25 1.90
C MET A 41 -6.40 8.58 3.30
N GLU A 42 -7.22 8.31 4.32
CA GLU A 42 -6.83 8.36 5.72
C GLU A 42 -6.92 6.96 6.31
N PHE A 43 -5.92 6.62 7.11
CA PHE A 43 -5.77 5.30 7.70
C PHE A 43 -5.89 5.41 9.22
N GLU A 44 -6.86 4.69 9.78
CA GLU A 44 -7.19 4.69 11.19
C GLU A 44 -6.99 3.29 11.79
N THR A 45 -6.57 3.25 13.02
CA THR A 45 -6.57 2.04 13.87
C THR A 45 -7.99 1.74 14.37
N ALA A 46 -8.19 0.59 15.02
CA ALA A 46 -9.46 0.16 15.57
C ALA A 46 -10.07 1.19 16.55
N ASP A 47 -9.25 1.86 17.32
CA ASP A 47 -9.62 2.89 18.30
C ASP A 47 -9.88 4.28 17.69
N GLY A 48 -9.78 4.42 16.37
CA GLY A 48 -10.06 5.65 15.64
C GLY A 48 -8.87 6.64 15.58
N ARG A 49 -7.67 6.22 15.95
CA ARG A 49 -6.47 7.04 15.83
C ARG A 49 -6.00 7.04 14.37
N VAL A 50 -5.97 8.22 13.75
CA VAL A 50 -5.36 8.39 12.43
C VAL A 50 -3.84 8.25 12.55
N PHE A 51 -3.25 7.27 11.88
CA PHE A 51 -1.81 7.01 11.90
C PHE A 51 -1.12 7.35 10.58
N ALA A 52 -1.89 7.41 9.49
CA ALA A 52 -1.33 7.73 8.18
C ALA A 52 -2.34 8.40 7.26
N SER A 53 -1.81 9.05 6.23
CA SER A 53 -2.59 9.54 5.09
C SER A 53 -1.81 9.36 3.80
N SER A 54 -2.53 9.21 2.69
CA SER A 54 -1.92 9.25 1.36
C SER A 54 -2.71 10.13 0.42
N ARG A 55 -2.04 10.67 -0.59
CA ARG A 55 -2.65 11.50 -1.62
C ARG A 55 -2.20 11.09 -2.99
N LEU A 56 -3.15 10.69 -3.81
CA LEU A 56 -2.97 10.44 -5.23
C LEU A 56 -3.00 11.79 -5.97
N LYS A 57 -2.04 12.01 -6.85
CA LYS A 57 -1.94 13.27 -7.61
C LYS A 57 -2.58 13.07 -9.00
N PRO A 58 -3.42 14.00 -9.49
CA PRO A 58 -4.11 13.84 -10.77
C PRO A 58 -3.18 13.66 -11.98
N ILE A 59 -2.00 14.28 -11.93
CA ILE A 59 -1.06 14.31 -13.06
C ILE A 59 0.21 13.49 -12.77
N SER A 60 0.44 13.06 -11.52
CA SER A 60 1.64 12.30 -11.16
C SER A 60 1.30 10.87 -10.77
N ILE A 61 2.09 9.93 -11.27
CA ILE A 61 2.00 8.52 -10.87
C ILE A 61 2.67 8.23 -9.54
N ASN A 62 3.31 9.23 -8.92
CA ASN A 62 4.04 9.12 -7.67
C ASN A 62 3.21 9.73 -6.54
N PRO A 63 2.38 8.96 -5.83
CA PRO A 63 1.59 9.45 -4.71
C PRO A 63 2.49 9.82 -3.53
N SER A 64 2.03 10.80 -2.73
CA SER A 64 2.65 11.13 -1.45
C SER A 64 1.98 10.35 -0.33
N ILE A 65 2.77 9.96 0.65
CA ILE A 65 2.32 9.32 1.89
C ILE A 65 2.83 10.11 3.09
N THR A 66 2.06 10.11 4.15
CA THR A 66 2.49 10.56 5.48
C THR A 66 2.15 9.44 6.44
N LEU A 67 3.16 8.88 7.09
CA LEU A 67 3.01 7.78 8.05
C LEU A 67 3.58 8.25 9.39
N HIS A 68 2.77 8.26 10.44
CA HIS A 68 3.09 8.89 11.71
C HIS A 68 3.55 10.34 11.47
N SER A 69 4.82 10.65 11.61
CA SER A 69 5.39 11.98 11.32
C SER A 69 6.28 12.02 10.05
N HIS A 70 6.50 10.87 9.41
CA HIS A 70 7.38 10.77 8.25
C HIS A 70 6.62 10.99 6.95
N LYS A 71 7.14 11.91 6.13
CA LYS A 71 6.62 12.14 4.77
C LYS A 71 7.45 11.36 3.76
N GLY A 72 6.78 10.66 2.88
CA GLY A 72 7.40 9.84 1.84
C GLY A 72 6.67 9.95 0.51
N THR A 73 7.21 9.26 -0.48
CA THR A 73 6.62 9.15 -1.82
C THR A 73 6.80 7.73 -2.32
N LEU A 74 5.75 7.14 -2.87
CA LEU A 74 5.87 5.93 -3.67
C LEU A 74 6.35 6.34 -5.05
N GLN A 75 7.52 5.86 -5.46
CA GLN A 75 8.13 6.20 -6.73
C GLN A 75 8.01 5.06 -7.72
N ALA A 76 7.36 5.32 -8.85
CA ALA A 76 7.29 4.37 -9.94
C ALA A 76 8.69 4.11 -10.52
N VAL A 77 9.04 2.83 -10.69
CA VAL A 77 10.35 2.44 -11.26
C VAL A 77 10.40 2.72 -12.76
N LYS A 78 9.26 2.57 -13.45
CA LYS A 78 9.11 2.88 -14.89
C LYS A 78 7.76 3.55 -15.13
N HIS A 79 7.66 4.42 -16.16
CA HIS A 79 6.44 5.16 -16.48
C HIS A 79 5.18 4.29 -16.67
N LEU A 80 5.29 3.18 -17.38
CA LEU A 80 4.22 2.19 -17.55
C LEU A 80 4.45 0.94 -16.71
N GLY A 81 5.42 0.99 -15.79
CA GLY A 81 5.77 -0.14 -14.94
C GLY A 81 4.73 -0.39 -13.84
N ARG A 82 4.79 -1.59 -13.33
CA ARG A 82 3.94 -2.10 -12.24
C ARG A 82 4.74 -2.25 -10.95
N LYS A 83 5.84 -1.49 -10.83
CA LYS A 83 6.73 -1.51 -9.68
C LYS A 83 6.82 -0.13 -9.08
N TYR A 84 6.69 -0.08 -7.75
CA TYR A 84 6.82 1.13 -6.95
C TYR A 84 7.83 0.90 -5.84
N ASN A 85 8.77 1.82 -5.69
CA ASN A 85 9.72 1.84 -4.59
C ASN A 85 9.28 2.85 -3.54
N TYR A 86 9.61 2.58 -2.29
CA TYR A 86 9.52 3.54 -1.20
C TYR A 86 10.64 3.31 -0.18
N LEU A 87 10.92 4.32 0.62
CA LEU A 87 11.89 4.25 1.70
C LEU A 87 11.17 3.88 2.99
N SER A 88 11.53 2.72 3.55
CA SER A 88 10.96 2.18 4.80
C SER A 88 11.86 2.53 5.98
N TYR A 89 11.30 3.23 6.94
CA TYR A 89 11.92 3.51 8.24
C TYR A 89 11.64 2.37 9.23
N ALA A 90 10.45 1.78 9.17
CA ALA A 90 10.07 0.67 10.04
C ALA A 90 10.94 -0.57 9.76
N ARG A 91 11.15 -0.92 8.49
CA ARG A 91 12.05 -2.02 8.13
C ARG A 91 13.50 -1.73 8.50
N ALA A 92 13.96 -0.49 8.30
CA ALA A 92 15.29 -0.09 8.71
C ALA A 92 15.50 -0.29 10.22
N HIS A 93 14.51 0.06 11.04
CA HIS A 93 14.55 -0.16 12.48
C HIS A 93 14.63 -1.66 12.84
N GLU A 94 13.86 -2.52 12.16
CA GLU A 94 13.90 -3.98 12.41
C GLU A 94 15.29 -4.60 12.14
N ILE A 95 15.98 -4.11 11.09
CA ILE A 95 17.32 -4.62 10.74
C ILE A 95 18.46 -3.79 11.34
N ASN A 96 18.16 -2.91 12.30
CA ASN A 96 19.12 -2.00 12.95
C ASN A 96 19.93 -1.15 11.97
N SER A 97 19.29 -0.70 10.89
CA SER A 97 19.90 0.22 9.91
C SER A 97 19.69 1.67 10.35
N ASN A 98 20.75 2.47 10.30
CA ASN A 98 20.69 3.91 10.59
C ASN A 98 20.09 4.74 9.42
N ARG A 99 19.78 4.10 8.29
CA ARG A 99 19.19 4.75 7.11
C ARG A 99 17.96 3.96 6.65
N PRO A 100 16.94 4.66 6.13
CA PRO A 100 15.78 3.97 5.57
C PRO A 100 16.21 3.05 4.42
N VAL A 101 15.55 1.91 4.30
CA VAL A 101 15.83 0.93 3.25
C VAL A 101 14.77 0.96 2.17
N THR A 102 15.17 0.60 0.95
CA THR A 102 14.22 0.57 -0.17
C THR A 102 13.41 -0.71 -0.12
N MET A 103 12.09 -0.55 -0.07
CA MET A 103 11.15 -1.64 -0.30
C MET A 103 10.42 -1.45 -1.63
N THR A 104 9.96 -2.55 -2.21
CA THR A 104 9.41 -2.56 -3.57
C THR A 104 8.07 -3.26 -3.63
N TRP A 105 7.04 -2.56 -4.08
CA TRP A 105 5.79 -3.17 -4.51
C TRP A 105 5.85 -3.59 -5.97
N THR A 106 5.50 -4.85 -6.27
CA THR A 106 5.34 -5.36 -7.63
C THR A 106 3.90 -5.80 -7.83
N CYS A 107 3.32 -5.54 -9.00
CA CYS A 107 1.95 -5.91 -9.30
C CYS A 107 1.90 -6.89 -10.47
N SER A 108 1.18 -7.99 -10.30
CA SER A 108 0.78 -8.93 -11.35
C SER A 108 -0.74 -8.88 -11.53
N PHE A 109 -1.20 -8.98 -12.77
CA PHE A 109 -2.61 -8.98 -13.10
C PHE A 109 -3.03 -10.31 -13.69
N ALA A 110 -4.10 -10.89 -13.11
CA ALA A 110 -4.93 -11.87 -13.77
C ALA A 110 -6.29 -11.23 -14.06
N PHE A 111 -7.11 -11.82 -14.91
CA PHE A 111 -8.36 -11.23 -15.40
C PHE A 111 -9.31 -10.72 -14.29
N LYS A 112 -9.36 -11.42 -13.16
CA LYS A 112 -10.25 -11.07 -12.03
C LYS A 112 -9.51 -10.65 -10.77
N THR A 113 -8.22 -10.94 -10.69
CA THR A 113 -7.45 -10.74 -9.46
C THR A 113 -6.17 -9.97 -9.74
N TRP A 114 -5.92 -8.98 -8.91
CA TRP A 114 -4.64 -8.28 -8.87
C TRP A 114 -3.88 -8.77 -7.66
N GLN A 115 -2.62 -9.06 -7.85
CA GLN A 115 -1.74 -9.43 -6.77
C GLN A 115 -0.58 -8.45 -6.71
N LEU A 116 -0.48 -7.73 -5.60
CA LEU A 116 0.67 -6.93 -5.27
C LEU A 116 1.52 -7.71 -4.28
N THR A 117 2.84 -7.71 -4.49
CA THR A 117 3.80 -8.32 -3.58
C THR A 117 4.78 -7.25 -3.12
N CYS A 118 4.89 -7.07 -1.81
CA CYS A 118 5.91 -6.25 -1.19
C CYS A 118 7.19 -7.05 -1.03
N LEU A 119 8.28 -6.51 -1.52
CA LEU A 119 9.62 -7.08 -1.42
C LEU A 119 10.47 -6.20 -0.51
N ASP A 120 11.29 -6.82 0.32
CA ASP A 120 12.26 -6.14 1.16
C ASP A 120 13.52 -5.70 0.37
N GLU A 121 14.52 -5.20 1.07
CA GLU A 121 15.81 -4.77 0.51
C GLU A 121 16.59 -5.89 -0.17
N ASN A 122 16.31 -7.16 0.18
CA ASN A 122 16.93 -8.35 -0.41
C ASN A 122 16.06 -8.98 -1.51
N LEU A 123 14.97 -8.28 -1.90
CA LEU A 123 13.96 -8.76 -2.86
C LEU A 123 13.19 -10.00 -2.38
N LEU A 124 13.15 -10.25 -1.07
CA LEU A 124 12.35 -11.30 -0.47
C LEU A 124 10.92 -10.80 -0.20
N PRO A 125 9.89 -11.61 -0.46
CA PRO A 125 8.52 -11.20 -0.22
C PRO A 125 8.21 -11.12 1.27
N VAL A 126 7.71 -9.97 1.73
CA VAL A 126 7.32 -9.71 3.12
C VAL A 126 5.82 -9.54 3.28
N ALA A 127 5.10 -9.23 2.21
CA ALA A 127 3.64 -9.18 2.22
C ALA A 127 3.04 -9.40 0.83
N ARG A 128 1.78 -9.86 0.80
CA ARG A 128 0.98 -10.00 -0.42
C ARG A 128 -0.37 -9.32 -0.22
N PHE A 129 -0.76 -8.49 -1.16
CA PHE A 129 -2.09 -7.92 -1.25
C PHE A 129 -2.78 -8.52 -2.47
N LYS A 130 -3.82 -9.32 -2.25
CA LYS A 130 -4.65 -9.92 -3.29
C LYS A 130 -5.97 -9.16 -3.36
N ALA A 131 -6.31 -8.59 -4.51
CA ALA A 131 -7.55 -7.87 -4.71
C ALA A 131 -8.39 -8.52 -5.81
N ASN A 132 -9.68 -8.69 -5.53
CA ASN A 132 -10.69 -9.03 -6.52
C ASN A 132 -11.36 -7.73 -6.99
N VAL A 133 -10.91 -7.19 -8.11
CA VAL A 133 -11.37 -5.90 -8.63
C VAL A 133 -12.82 -5.89 -9.12
N TRP A 134 -13.45 -7.06 -9.21
CA TRP A 134 -14.86 -7.23 -9.58
C TRP A 134 -15.75 -7.47 -8.37
N ALA A 135 -15.18 -7.60 -7.18
CA ALA A 135 -15.97 -7.82 -5.98
C ALA A 135 -16.63 -6.52 -5.53
N LEU A 136 -17.93 -6.62 -5.24
CA LEU A 136 -18.71 -5.48 -4.75
C LEU A 136 -18.48 -5.20 -3.25
N LYS A 137 -18.07 -6.18 -2.48
CA LYS A 137 -17.88 -6.08 -1.03
C LYS A 137 -16.52 -6.60 -0.56
N ALA A 138 -16.22 -7.86 -0.77
CA ALA A 138 -14.97 -8.49 -0.37
C ALA A 138 -13.85 -8.11 -1.35
N LEU A 139 -13.17 -6.97 -1.10
CA LEU A 139 -12.15 -6.43 -1.99
C LEU A 139 -10.94 -7.36 -2.10
N GLY A 140 -10.57 -8.06 -1.03
CA GLY A 140 -9.43 -8.97 -1.06
C GLY A 140 -8.84 -9.26 0.31
N THR A 141 -7.53 -9.56 0.33
CA THR A 141 -6.77 -9.87 1.54
C THR A 141 -5.39 -9.23 1.53
N ILE A 142 -4.87 -8.91 2.70
CA ILE A 142 -3.44 -8.67 2.93
C ILE A 142 -2.89 -9.81 3.77
N GLU A 143 -1.85 -10.46 3.29
CA GLU A 143 -1.11 -11.52 3.95
C GLU A 143 0.29 -10.98 4.30
N PHE A 144 0.66 -11.02 5.57
CA PHE A 144 1.99 -10.68 6.04
C PHE A 144 2.83 -11.96 6.12
N LEU A 145 4.01 -11.93 5.55
CA LEU A 145 4.91 -13.07 5.46
C LEU A 145 6.05 -12.90 6.48
N GLY A 146 5.96 -13.59 7.59
CA GLY A 146 6.93 -13.55 8.68
C GLY A 146 6.27 -13.37 10.04
N ASP A 147 6.79 -14.08 11.04
CA ASP A 147 6.12 -14.26 12.34
C ASP A 147 6.35 -13.11 13.31
N SER A 148 7.36 -12.28 13.10
CA SER A 148 7.82 -11.24 14.03
C SER A 148 7.82 -9.84 13.45
N MET A 149 6.95 -9.56 12.47
CA MET A 149 6.85 -8.24 11.87
C MET A 149 6.31 -7.22 12.89
N SER A 150 7.00 -6.10 13.06
CA SER A 150 6.59 -5.02 13.95
C SER A 150 5.27 -4.39 13.50
N GLN A 151 4.55 -3.79 14.46
CA GLN A 151 3.32 -3.06 14.20
C GLN A 151 3.56 -1.91 13.21
N ASP A 152 4.65 -1.17 13.37
CA ASP A 152 5.01 -0.05 12.50
C ASP A 152 5.24 -0.50 11.05
N LEU A 153 5.89 -1.66 10.84
CA LEU A 153 6.09 -2.20 9.50
C LEU A 153 4.78 -2.70 8.88
N ARG A 154 3.89 -3.32 9.69
CA ARG A 154 2.55 -3.71 9.22
C ARG A 154 1.74 -2.50 8.77
N GLU A 155 1.71 -1.43 9.55
CA GLU A 155 1.03 -0.18 9.22
C GLU A 155 1.61 0.45 7.94
N GLU A 156 2.93 0.46 7.80
CA GLU A 156 3.62 0.95 6.60
C GLU A 156 3.27 0.13 5.35
N ILE A 157 3.21 -1.20 5.46
CA ILE A 157 2.80 -2.11 4.38
C ILE A 157 1.34 -1.87 3.98
N ILE A 158 0.43 -1.71 4.95
CA ILE A 158 -0.98 -1.41 4.67
C ILE A 158 -1.09 -0.10 3.88
N VAL A 159 -0.48 0.98 4.37
CA VAL A 159 -0.56 2.30 3.74
C VAL A 159 0.02 2.29 2.32
N THR A 160 1.21 1.72 2.17
CA THR A 160 1.90 1.69 0.87
C THR A 160 1.23 0.73 -0.11
N GLY A 161 0.72 -0.41 0.36
CA GLY A 161 -0.01 -1.39 -0.44
C GLY A 161 -1.32 -0.84 -0.99
N PHE A 162 -2.17 -0.25 -0.15
CA PHE A 162 -3.40 0.41 -0.59
C PHE A 162 -3.12 1.56 -1.55
N THR A 163 -2.15 2.41 -1.22
CA THR A 163 -1.79 3.54 -2.09
C THR A 163 -1.31 3.04 -3.46
N THR A 164 -0.51 1.97 -3.50
CA THR A 164 -0.07 1.35 -4.75
C THR A 164 -1.24 0.76 -5.53
N PHE A 165 -2.15 0.05 -4.87
CA PHE A 165 -3.35 -0.51 -5.49
C PHE A 165 -4.19 0.56 -6.16
N PHE A 166 -4.50 1.64 -5.44
CA PHE A 166 -5.34 2.72 -5.96
C PHE A 166 -4.66 3.53 -7.07
N VAL A 167 -3.37 3.83 -6.98
CA VAL A 167 -2.66 4.55 -8.06
C VAL A 167 -2.58 3.72 -9.35
N ILE A 168 -2.40 2.41 -9.24
CA ILE A 168 -2.42 1.51 -10.40
C ILE A 168 -3.83 1.46 -10.99
N GLY A 169 -4.87 1.34 -10.16
CA GLY A 169 -6.26 1.36 -10.57
C GLY A 169 -6.65 2.64 -11.31
N GLN A 170 -6.28 3.79 -10.78
CA GLN A 170 -6.49 5.08 -11.45
C GLN A 170 -5.78 5.17 -12.80
N ARG A 171 -4.55 4.68 -12.91
CA ARG A 171 -3.79 4.68 -14.17
C ARG A 171 -4.46 3.85 -15.26
N ILE A 172 -5.09 2.73 -14.89
CA ILE A 172 -5.82 1.90 -15.86
C ILE A 172 -7.14 2.55 -16.25
N ALA A 173 -7.80 3.23 -15.32
CA ALA A 173 -9.11 3.86 -15.55
C ALA A 173 -9.06 5.23 -16.23
N SER A 174 -7.91 5.91 -16.30
CA SER A 174 -7.81 7.31 -16.71
C SER A 174 -6.72 7.56 -17.75
N LEU A 175 -7.12 8.09 -18.91
CA LEU A 175 -6.20 8.59 -19.95
C LEU A 175 -5.29 9.73 -19.44
N LEU A 176 -5.79 10.57 -18.53
CA LEU A 176 -5.01 11.66 -17.92
C LEU A 176 -3.84 11.12 -17.10
N HIS A 177 -4.02 9.98 -16.43
CA HIS A 177 -2.94 9.32 -15.72
C HIS A 177 -1.89 8.70 -16.65
N LEU A 178 -2.29 8.26 -17.85
CA LEU A 178 -1.33 7.83 -18.87
C LEU A 178 -0.44 8.98 -19.33
N LEU A 179 -0.99 10.18 -19.52
CA LEU A 179 -0.20 11.38 -19.81
C LEU A 179 0.73 11.74 -18.65
N GLY A 180 0.23 11.71 -17.41
CA GLY A 180 1.05 11.96 -16.21
C GLY A 180 2.21 10.97 -16.06
N ALA A 181 2.06 9.75 -16.53
CA ALA A 181 3.13 8.75 -16.51
C ALA A 181 4.35 9.17 -17.36
N VAL A 182 4.11 9.85 -18.47
CA VAL A 182 5.19 10.31 -19.37
C VAL A 182 6.04 11.41 -18.72
N PHE A 183 5.43 12.26 -17.89
CA PHE A 183 6.08 13.43 -17.30
C PHE A 183 6.58 13.21 -15.86
N SER A 184 6.30 12.05 -15.25
CA SER A 184 6.70 11.78 -13.88
C SER A 184 8.15 11.29 -13.78
N LYS A 185 8.84 11.72 -12.72
CA LYS A 185 10.19 11.19 -12.39
C LYS A 185 10.08 9.71 -12.02
N THR A 186 10.87 8.87 -12.70
CA THR A 186 10.97 7.42 -12.45
C THR A 186 12.41 7.04 -12.15
N GLY A 187 12.62 5.86 -11.58
CA GLY A 187 13.94 5.35 -11.28
C GLY A 187 14.08 4.93 -9.80
N PRO A 188 15.30 4.61 -9.36
CA PRO A 188 15.56 4.28 -7.95
C PRO A 188 15.34 5.51 -7.06
N ILE A 189 14.89 5.27 -5.84
CA ILE A 189 14.79 6.32 -4.82
C ILE A 189 16.19 6.61 -4.31
N GLU A 190 16.63 7.86 -4.50
CA GLU A 190 17.89 8.33 -3.93
C GLU A 190 17.74 8.52 -2.42
N GLN A 191 18.57 7.82 -1.65
CA GLN A 191 18.72 8.11 -0.22
C GLN A 191 19.51 9.41 -0.11
N ARG A 192 18.84 10.52 0.18
CA ARG A 192 19.52 11.76 0.55
C ARG A 192 20.19 11.57 1.91
N ALA A 193 21.49 11.80 1.94
CA ALA A 193 22.31 11.79 3.15
C ALA A 193 21.92 12.92 4.11
#